data_5e917a24317d0c5e880ef254cdbae798
#
_entry.id   5e917a24317d0c5e880ef254cdbae798
#
_cell.length_a   1.000
_cell.length_b   1.000
_cell.length_c   1.000
_cell.angle_alpha   90.00
_cell.angle_beta   90.00
_cell.angle_gamma   90.00
#
_symmetry.space_group_name_H-M   'P 1'
#
loop_
_entity.id
_entity.type
_entity.pdbx_description
1 polymer ?
#
loop_
_entity_poly.entity_id
_entity_poly.type
_entity_poly.pdbx_seq_one_letter_code
_entity_poly.pdbx_strand_id
1 'polypeptide(L)'
;MSRLFFALLLIILISSCEKKSIKQEGAESEQNQKKLNNTIALTADIKKGRKVYFVHCASCHNHNPKKPGSIGPEVYGVSIDVLTQKIVYGKYPENYRPKRTSKIMLSMPHLNKEISNLYAFINSF
;
A
#
# COMPACT_ATOMS: atom_id res chain seq x y z
N MET A 1 -14.76 -60.07 -15.96
CA MET A 1 -15.44 -58.99 -15.21
C MET A 1 -14.56 -58.29 -14.18
N SER A 2 -13.37 -58.83 -13.87
CA SER A 2 -12.48 -58.24 -12.83
C SER A 2 -11.58 -57.10 -13.30
N ARG A 3 -11.26 -57.00 -14.58
CA ARG A 3 -10.31 -55.98 -15.12
C ARG A 3 -10.93 -54.63 -15.36
N LEU A 4 -12.23 -54.54 -15.60
CA LEU A 4 -12.97 -53.28 -15.81
C LEU A 4 -13.21 -52.52 -14.50
N PHE A 5 -13.36 -53.24 -13.36
CA PHE A 5 -13.51 -52.60 -12.06
C PHE A 5 -12.23 -51.92 -11.54
N PHE A 6 -11.05 -52.46 -11.87
CA PHE A 6 -9.77 -51.86 -11.50
C PHE A 6 -9.47 -50.59 -12.27
N ALA A 7 -9.88 -50.51 -13.55
CA ALA A 7 -9.71 -49.29 -14.36
C ALA A 7 -10.62 -48.14 -13.89
N LEU A 8 -11.83 -48.46 -13.40
CA LEU A 8 -12.77 -47.44 -12.89
C LEU A 8 -12.36 -46.89 -11.54
N LEU A 9 -11.70 -47.70 -10.69
CA LEU A 9 -11.23 -47.28 -9.37
C LEU A 9 -10.01 -46.33 -9.45
N LEU A 10 -9.20 -46.45 -10.50
CA LEU A 10 -7.99 -45.64 -10.68
C LEU A 10 -8.30 -44.21 -11.13
N ILE A 11 -9.45 -43.99 -11.78
CA ILE A 11 -9.85 -42.65 -12.31
C ILE A 11 -10.41 -41.75 -11.18
N ILE A 12 -10.90 -42.33 -10.08
CA ILE A 12 -11.49 -41.52 -8.97
C ILE A 12 -10.42 -40.89 -8.06
N LEU A 13 -9.17 -41.36 -8.10
CA LEU A 13 -8.09 -40.89 -7.23
C LEU A 13 -7.33 -39.66 -7.74
N ILE A 14 -7.59 -39.19 -8.96
CA ILE A 14 -6.92 -38.00 -9.53
C ILE A 14 -7.78 -36.73 -9.51
N SER A 15 -8.99 -36.79 -8.95
CA SER A 15 -9.90 -35.62 -8.89
C SER A 15 -9.89 -34.88 -7.56
N SER A 16 -8.88 -35.09 -6.71
CA SER A 16 -8.76 -34.43 -5.41
C SER A 16 -7.46 -33.63 -5.33
N CYS A 17 -7.20 -32.79 -6.31
CA CYS A 17 -6.11 -31.82 -6.22
C CYS A 17 -6.63 -30.39 -6.38
N GLU A 18 -6.63 -29.72 -5.26
CA GLU A 18 -6.07 -28.39 -5.06
C GLU A 18 -6.90 -27.17 -5.49
N LYS A 19 -7.86 -26.85 -4.68
CA LYS A 19 -8.30 -25.45 -4.49
C LYS A 19 -7.93 -24.96 -3.07
N LYS A 20 -6.66 -24.96 -2.72
CA LYS A 20 -6.24 -24.46 -1.40
C LYS A 20 -4.87 -23.79 -1.45
N SER A 21 -4.75 -22.66 -2.14
CA SER A 21 -3.52 -21.86 -2.02
C SER A 21 -3.62 -20.35 -2.33
N ILE A 22 -4.77 -19.79 -2.66
CA ILE A 22 -4.82 -18.36 -3.01
C ILE A 22 -5.33 -17.47 -1.86
N LYS A 23 -5.84 -18.05 -0.76
CA LYS A 23 -6.43 -17.28 0.35
C LYS A 23 -5.47 -16.99 1.51
N GLN A 24 -4.31 -17.63 1.58
CA GLN A 24 -3.36 -17.44 2.69
C GLN A 24 -2.30 -16.37 2.43
N GLU A 25 -1.88 -16.14 1.19
CA GLU A 25 -0.89 -15.10 0.88
C GLU A 25 -1.43 -13.67 1.07
N GLY A 26 -2.73 -13.44 0.85
CA GLY A 26 -3.34 -12.13 1.06
C GLY A 26 -3.44 -11.73 2.53
N ALA A 27 -3.74 -12.65 3.43
CA ALA A 27 -3.93 -12.36 4.86
C ALA A 27 -2.59 -12.13 5.59
N GLU A 28 -1.53 -12.82 5.18
CA GLU A 28 -0.19 -12.69 5.78
C GLU A 28 0.50 -11.38 5.35
N SER A 29 0.27 -10.94 4.12
CA SER A 29 0.76 -9.65 3.63
C SER A 29 0.06 -8.47 4.31
N GLU A 30 -1.24 -8.53 4.56
CA GLU A 30 -1.99 -7.48 5.27
C GLU A 30 -1.59 -7.38 6.75
N GLN A 31 -1.35 -8.49 7.42
CA GLN A 31 -0.92 -8.50 8.81
C GLN A 31 0.51 -7.95 8.97
N ASN A 32 1.42 -8.30 8.08
CA ASN A 32 2.78 -7.77 8.06
C ASN A 32 2.80 -6.26 7.77
N GLN A 33 1.97 -5.81 6.82
CA GLN A 33 1.83 -4.38 6.51
C GLN A 33 1.28 -3.60 7.70
N LYS A 34 0.29 -4.14 8.41
CA LYS A 34 -0.31 -3.52 9.60
C LYS A 34 0.69 -3.44 10.76
N LYS A 35 1.50 -4.48 10.99
CA LYS A 35 2.56 -4.51 11.99
C LYS A 35 3.67 -3.51 11.67
N LEU A 36 4.10 -3.43 10.42
CA LEU A 36 5.09 -2.46 9.95
C LEU A 36 4.61 -1.03 10.13
N ASN A 37 3.37 -0.74 9.75
CA ASN A 37 2.78 0.58 9.89
C ASN A 37 2.69 1.01 11.37
N ASN A 38 2.34 0.09 12.29
CA ASN A 38 2.32 0.37 13.72
C ASN A 38 3.71 0.65 14.29
N THR A 39 4.73 -0.11 13.88
CA THR A 39 6.11 0.09 14.34
C THR A 39 6.65 1.45 13.86
N ILE A 40 6.36 1.83 12.63
CA ILE A 40 6.76 3.13 12.08
C ILE A 40 6.07 4.28 12.79
N ALA A 41 4.79 4.15 13.14
CA ALA A 41 4.05 5.16 13.89
C ALA A 41 4.60 5.40 15.29
N LEU A 42 5.19 4.37 15.94
CA LEU A 42 5.79 4.47 17.28
C LEU A 42 7.10 5.27 17.31
N THR A 43 7.85 5.29 16.20
CA THR A 43 9.17 5.97 16.12
C THR A 43 9.12 7.28 15.33
N ALA A 44 8.03 7.55 14.64
CA ALA A 44 7.90 8.71 13.77
C ALA A 44 7.45 9.95 14.56
N ASP A 45 8.03 11.10 14.19
CA ASP A 45 7.69 12.40 14.78
C ASP A 45 6.61 13.10 13.95
N ILE A 46 5.38 13.11 14.48
CA ILE A 46 4.23 13.77 13.84
C ILE A 46 4.45 15.27 13.65
N LYS A 47 5.15 15.95 14.59
CA LYS A 47 5.43 17.39 14.47
C LYS A 47 6.40 17.68 13.33
N LYS A 48 7.41 16.83 13.13
CA LYS A 48 8.29 16.93 11.96
C LYS A 48 7.52 16.64 10.67
N GLY A 49 6.72 15.58 10.65
CA GLY A 49 5.87 15.24 9.51
C GLY A 49 4.94 16.37 9.12
N ARG A 50 4.35 17.06 10.10
CA ARG A 50 3.54 18.27 9.88
C ARG A 50 4.33 19.37 9.17
N LYS A 51 5.55 19.68 9.63
CA LYS A 51 6.39 20.68 9.00
C LYS A 51 6.70 20.34 7.56
N VAL A 52 7.12 19.09 7.30
CA VAL A 52 7.40 18.59 5.94
C VAL A 52 6.17 18.70 5.05
N TYR A 53 5.01 18.30 5.55
CA TYR A 53 3.74 18.34 4.80
C TYR A 53 3.39 19.77 4.40
N PHE A 54 3.47 20.72 5.33
CA PHE A 54 3.10 22.12 5.06
C PHE A 54 4.07 22.81 4.09
N VAL A 55 5.34 22.45 4.13
CA VAL A 55 6.36 23.02 3.22
C VAL A 55 6.26 22.45 1.81
N HIS A 56 6.03 21.14 1.67
CA HIS A 56 6.20 20.46 0.39
C HIS A 56 4.89 19.94 -0.24
N CYS A 57 3.81 19.80 0.53
CA CYS A 57 2.63 19.08 0.07
C CYS A 57 1.35 19.91 0.09
N ALA A 58 1.14 20.73 1.13
CA ALA A 58 -0.14 21.36 1.43
C ALA A 58 -0.63 22.31 0.33
N SER A 59 0.26 22.97 -0.40
CA SER A 59 -0.10 23.88 -1.50
C SER A 59 -0.87 23.17 -2.62
N CYS A 60 -0.56 21.89 -2.86
CA CYS A 60 -1.22 21.08 -3.87
C CYS A 60 -2.30 20.16 -3.28
N HIS A 61 -2.08 19.61 -2.07
CA HIS A 61 -2.90 18.56 -1.47
C HIS A 61 -3.86 19.01 -0.37
N ASN A 62 -4.03 20.32 -0.14
CA ASN A 62 -4.79 20.88 0.97
C ASN A 62 -4.07 20.78 2.33
N HIS A 63 -4.39 21.71 3.23
CA HIS A 63 -3.87 21.73 4.59
C HIS A 63 -4.39 20.55 5.45
N ASN A 64 -5.58 20.04 5.11
CA ASN A 64 -6.17 18.86 5.73
C ASN A 64 -5.99 17.66 4.79
N PRO A 65 -5.16 16.66 5.15
CA PRO A 65 -4.92 15.48 4.33
C PRO A 65 -6.16 14.69 3.92
N LYS A 66 -7.28 14.81 4.66
CA LYS A 66 -8.57 14.19 4.31
C LYS A 66 -9.31 14.88 3.20
N LYS A 67 -8.89 16.08 2.80
CA LYS A 67 -9.56 16.86 1.75
C LYS A 67 -8.68 16.94 0.50
N PRO A 68 -9.27 16.88 -0.69
CA PRO A 68 -8.52 17.12 -1.91
C PRO A 68 -8.08 18.59 -1.98
N GLY A 69 -6.90 18.81 -2.54
CA GLY A 69 -6.42 20.15 -2.89
C GLY A 69 -6.85 20.55 -4.29
N SER A 70 -6.44 21.73 -4.69
CA SER A 70 -6.72 22.27 -6.04
C SER A 70 -6.05 21.41 -7.13
N ILE A 71 -4.85 20.89 -6.87
CA ILE A 71 -4.05 20.14 -7.82
C ILE A 71 -4.00 18.66 -7.46
N GLY A 72 -3.72 18.32 -6.20
CA GLY A 72 -3.56 16.95 -5.71
C GLY A 72 -4.83 16.37 -5.07
N PRO A 73 -4.98 15.04 -5.02
CA PRO A 73 -6.06 14.38 -4.29
C PRO A 73 -5.86 14.47 -2.78
N GLU A 74 -6.85 14.03 -1.99
CA GLU A 74 -6.65 13.71 -0.58
C GLU A 74 -5.60 12.60 -0.43
N VAL A 75 -4.79 12.69 0.64
CA VAL A 75 -3.67 11.76 0.89
C VAL A 75 -3.81 10.97 2.20
N TYR A 76 -4.85 11.24 2.99
CA TYR A 76 -5.18 10.44 4.16
C TYR A 76 -5.42 8.97 3.79
N GLY A 77 -4.93 8.05 4.61
CA GLY A 77 -5.09 6.60 4.39
C GLY A 77 -4.13 6.01 3.34
N VAL A 78 -3.27 6.82 2.72
CA VAL A 78 -2.26 6.31 1.78
C VAL A 78 -1.20 5.52 2.54
N SER A 79 -0.85 4.33 2.02
CA SER A 79 0.18 3.48 2.64
C SER A 79 1.57 4.09 2.54
N ILE A 80 2.48 3.68 3.44
CA ILE A 80 3.85 4.16 3.44
C ILE A 80 4.60 3.76 2.16
N ASP A 81 4.27 2.62 1.58
CA ASP A 81 4.86 2.17 0.31
C ASP A 81 4.47 3.11 -0.83
N VAL A 82 3.19 3.46 -0.96
CA VAL A 82 2.71 4.42 -1.96
C VAL A 82 3.37 5.78 -1.77
N LEU A 83 3.50 6.26 -0.53
CA LEU A 83 4.21 7.52 -0.23
C LEU A 83 5.67 7.43 -0.68
N THR A 84 6.37 6.37 -0.32
CA THR A 84 7.77 6.17 -0.68
C THR A 84 7.95 6.11 -2.19
N GLN A 85 7.19 5.25 -2.86
CA GLN A 85 7.28 5.06 -4.31
C GLN A 85 6.98 6.37 -5.06
N LYS A 86 5.95 7.10 -4.64
CA LYS A 86 5.56 8.33 -5.33
C LYS A 86 6.48 9.50 -5.02
N ILE A 87 6.83 9.70 -3.74
CA ILE A 87 7.63 10.86 -3.33
C ILE A 87 9.09 10.68 -3.72
N VAL A 88 9.68 9.51 -3.44
CA VAL A 88 11.12 9.30 -3.65
C VAL A 88 11.42 8.94 -5.10
N TYR A 89 10.63 8.04 -5.70
CA TYR A 89 10.92 7.48 -7.01
C TYR A 89 10.03 8.02 -8.15
N GLY A 90 9.02 8.83 -7.85
CA GLY A 90 8.13 9.43 -8.85
C GLY A 90 7.14 8.47 -9.51
N LYS A 91 7.04 7.23 -9.01
CA LYS A 91 6.19 6.17 -9.57
C LYS A 91 5.20 5.65 -8.53
N TYR A 92 4.22 4.88 -8.96
CA TYR A 92 3.30 4.15 -8.08
C TYR A 92 3.64 2.66 -8.05
N PRO A 93 3.28 1.93 -6.98
CA PRO A 93 3.30 0.47 -6.99
C PRO A 93 2.45 -0.10 -8.13
N GLU A 94 2.80 -1.28 -8.66
CA GLU A 94 2.15 -1.87 -9.84
C GLU A 94 0.62 -2.02 -9.70
N ASN A 95 0.16 -2.39 -8.50
CA ASN A 95 -1.27 -2.62 -8.24
C ASN A 95 -2.00 -1.39 -7.69
N TYR A 96 -1.34 -0.23 -7.60
CA TYR A 96 -1.96 0.98 -7.10
C TYR A 96 -2.63 1.77 -8.22
N ARG A 97 -3.91 2.12 -8.02
CA ARG A 97 -4.65 3.00 -8.94
C ARG A 97 -4.66 4.44 -8.41
N PRO A 98 -3.97 5.38 -9.06
CA PRO A 98 -3.95 6.77 -8.64
C PRO A 98 -5.35 7.39 -8.69
N LYS A 99 -5.69 8.18 -7.68
CA LYS A 99 -6.97 8.91 -7.62
C LYS A 99 -7.07 10.02 -8.70
N ARG A 100 -5.96 10.46 -9.25
CA ARG A 100 -5.88 11.40 -10.38
C ARG A 100 -4.81 10.96 -11.36
N THR A 101 -5.03 11.21 -12.64
CA THR A 101 -4.11 10.86 -13.73
C THR A 101 -3.04 11.93 -14.00
N SER A 102 -3.08 13.05 -13.30
CA SER A 102 -2.11 14.14 -13.43
C SER A 102 -0.69 13.66 -13.09
N LYS A 103 0.29 14.08 -13.91
CA LYS A 103 1.71 13.81 -13.73
C LYS A 103 2.49 15.00 -13.14
N ILE A 104 1.79 16.01 -12.64
CA ILE A 104 2.40 17.27 -12.14
C ILE A 104 3.28 17.05 -10.91
N MET A 105 2.93 16.09 -10.03
CA MET A 105 3.70 15.81 -8.83
C MET A 105 5.06 15.20 -9.19
N LEU A 106 6.10 16.01 -9.02
CA LEU A 106 7.49 15.59 -9.21
C LEU A 106 7.97 14.73 -8.04
N SER A 107 9.01 13.91 -8.28
CA SER A 107 9.69 13.18 -7.21
C SER A 107 10.54 14.15 -6.35
N MET A 108 10.66 13.80 -5.07
CA MET A 108 11.43 14.54 -4.06
C MET A 108 12.32 13.57 -3.27
N PRO A 109 13.40 13.03 -3.88
CA PRO A 109 14.24 11.99 -3.25
C PRO A 109 14.89 12.44 -1.94
N HIS A 110 15.12 13.74 -1.77
CA HIS A 110 15.67 14.33 -0.54
C HIS A 110 14.77 14.14 0.69
N LEU A 111 13.47 13.87 0.48
CA LEU A 111 12.52 13.59 1.57
C LEU A 111 12.51 12.13 2.03
N ASN A 112 13.39 11.26 1.50
CA ASN A 112 13.38 9.83 1.85
C ASN A 112 13.45 9.59 3.36
N LYS A 113 14.28 10.35 4.08
CA LYS A 113 14.41 10.24 5.55
C LYS A 113 13.19 10.74 6.33
N GLU A 114 12.32 11.50 5.71
CA GLU A 114 11.14 12.09 6.31
C GLU A 114 9.84 11.32 6.03
N ILE A 115 9.90 10.26 5.24
CA ILE A 115 8.72 9.49 4.83
C ILE A 115 7.94 8.96 6.03
N SER A 116 8.60 8.41 7.05
CA SER A 116 7.95 7.89 8.25
C SER A 116 7.24 9.00 9.03
N ASN A 117 7.89 10.15 9.19
CA ASN A 117 7.32 11.32 9.87
C ASN A 117 6.10 11.85 9.10
N LEU A 118 6.23 11.97 7.79
CA LEU A 118 5.17 12.41 6.89
C LEU A 118 3.97 11.45 6.92
N TYR A 119 4.22 10.14 6.86
CA TYR A 119 3.19 9.12 6.98
C TYR A 119 2.43 9.23 8.30
N ALA A 120 3.13 9.36 9.42
CA ALA A 120 2.52 9.51 10.73
C ALA A 120 1.63 10.75 10.81
N PHE A 121 2.08 11.90 10.29
CA PHE A 121 1.27 13.11 10.25
C PHE A 121 0.02 12.96 9.36
N ILE A 122 0.18 12.48 8.13
CA ILE A 122 -0.93 12.32 7.18
C ILE A 122 -2.04 11.44 7.76
N ASN A 123 -1.67 10.40 8.53
CA ASN A 123 -2.61 9.43 9.11
C ASN A 123 -3.03 9.73 10.55
N SER A 124 -2.64 10.88 11.12
CA SER A 124 -3.02 11.31 12.47
C SER A 124 -4.38 12.03 12.56
N PHE A 125 -5.11 12.18 11.44
CA PHE A 125 -6.38 12.90 11.34
C PHE A 125 -7.62 12.03 11.60
#